data_15ee450570031629efde7d275efd44d4
#
_entry.id   15ee450570031629efde7d275efd44d4
#
_cell.length_a   1.000
_cell.length_b   1.000
_cell.length_c   1.000
_cell.angle_alpha   90.00
_cell.angle_beta   90.00
_cell.angle_gamma   90.00
#
_symmetry.space_group_name_H-M   'P 1'
#
loop_
_entity.id
_entity.type
_entity.pdbx_description
1 polymer ?
#
loop_
_entity_poly.entity_id
_entity_poly.type
_entity_poly.pdbx_seq_one_letter_code
_entity_poly.pdbx_strand_id
1 'polypeptide(L)'
;MFKELEKYKNNDHFFFDNTESLSKVCNAPKTKSGIYTVLELKDGRINLVYIGSSGKMQNNGKIKHRKGGLFDRIVNGKQFGKPRRTSWAEKLVKENIDALDIYWYDTFSEGDIPATIEGKIIQ
;
A
#
# COMPACT_ATOMS: atom_id res chain seq x y z
N MET A 1 10.74 2.86 9.47
CA MET A 1 10.51 1.42 9.42
C MET A 1 11.48 0.72 8.48
N PHE A 2 11.47 1.01 7.20
CA PHE A 2 12.46 0.47 6.27
C PHE A 2 13.41 1.56 5.83
N LYS A 3 14.70 1.32 6.01
CA LYS A 3 15.74 2.29 5.66
C LYS A 3 15.71 2.64 4.16
N GLU A 4 15.41 1.65 3.32
CA GLU A 4 15.32 1.81 1.87
C GLU A 4 14.22 2.78 1.43
N LEU A 5 13.23 3.03 2.29
CA LEU A 5 12.11 3.92 2.00
C LEU A 5 12.29 5.34 2.53
N GLU A 6 13.30 5.57 3.37
CA GLU A 6 13.51 6.87 4.01
C GLU A 6 13.81 8.00 3.01
N LYS A 7 14.36 7.68 1.84
CA LYS A 7 14.68 8.68 0.82
C LYS A 7 13.46 9.26 0.11
N TYR A 8 12.31 8.58 0.18
CA TYR A 8 11.12 9.02 -0.52
C TYR A 8 10.38 10.08 0.30
N LYS A 9 10.51 11.34 -0.13
CA LYS A 9 9.97 12.50 0.60
C LYS A 9 8.45 12.60 0.53
N ASN A 10 7.84 12.15 -0.57
CA ASN A 10 6.40 12.14 -0.72
C ASN A 10 5.85 10.83 -0.17
N ASN A 11 5.46 10.85 1.09
CA ASN A 11 4.92 9.69 1.78
C ASN A 11 3.91 10.13 2.82
N ASP A 12 3.04 9.21 3.22
CA ASP A 12 2.08 9.43 4.29
C ASP A 12 1.54 8.09 4.73
N HIS A 13 0.64 8.11 5.68
CA HIS A 13 -0.06 6.90 6.11
C HIS A 13 -1.49 7.25 6.50
N PHE A 14 -2.31 6.23 6.65
CA PHE A 14 -3.69 6.37 7.11
C PHE A 14 -4.10 5.10 7.83
N PHE A 15 -5.07 5.24 8.73
CA PHE A 15 -5.64 4.10 9.45
C PHE A 15 -6.95 3.68 8.79
N PHE A 16 -7.24 2.40 8.87
CA PHE A 16 -8.49 1.83 8.38
C PHE A 16 -9.03 0.82 9.38
N ASP A 17 -10.28 1.02 9.83
CA ASP A 17 -11.00 0.07 10.66
C ASP A 17 -12.33 -0.30 9.99
N ASN A 18 -13.04 -1.27 10.56
CA ASN A 18 -14.27 -1.79 9.95
C ASN A 18 -15.47 -0.85 10.01
N THR A 19 -15.35 0.30 10.67
CA THR A 19 -16.40 1.33 10.70
C THR A 19 -16.25 2.34 9.58
N GLU A 20 -15.15 2.25 8.80
CA GLU A 20 -14.79 3.24 7.80
C GLU A 20 -14.87 2.65 6.39
N SER A 21 -14.85 3.55 5.39
CA SER A 21 -14.71 3.17 3.99
C SER A 21 -13.24 3.33 3.58
N LEU A 22 -12.62 2.27 3.09
CA LEU A 22 -11.23 2.32 2.67
C LEU A 22 -10.99 3.42 1.62
N SER A 23 -11.90 3.60 0.68
CA SER A 23 -11.77 4.63 -0.35
C SER A 23 -11.83 6.06 0.22
N LYS A 24 -12.48 6.25 1.35
CA LYS A 24 -12.60 7.57 1.99
C LYS A 24 -11.39 7.91 2.86
N VAL A 25 -10.82 6.91 3.53
CA VAL A 25 -9.67 7.16 4.41
C VAL A 25 -8.33 7.10 3.68
N CYS A 26 -8.28 6.45 2.52
CA CYS A 26 -7.04 6.31 1.75
C CYS A 26 -6.60 7.66 1.19
N ASN A 27 -5.43 8.12 1.61
CA ASN A 27 -4.85 9.39 1.15
C ASN A 27 -3.73 9.21 0.12
N ALA A 28 -3.58 8.00 -0.42
CA ALA A 28 -2.54 7.72 -1.41
C ALA A 28 -2.82 8.42 -2.74
N PRO A 29 -1.77 8.81 -3.49
CA PRO A 29 -1.95 9.54 -4.75
C PRO A 29 -2.53 8.66 -5.85
N LYS A 30 -3.36 9.29 -6.70
CA LYS A 30 -4.02 8.62 -7.83
C LYS A 30 -3.20 8.63 -9.10
N THR A 31 -2.08 9.36 -9.10
CA THR A 31 -1.27 9.59 -10.30
C THR A 31 0.20 9.18 -10.14
N LYS A 32 0.54 8.51 -9.05
CA LYS A 32 1.92 8.13 -8.75
C LYS A 32 2.05 6.64 -8.50
N SER A 33 3.21 6.11 -8.86
CA SER A 33 3.61 4.74 -8.58
C SER A 33 4.42 4.69 -7.29
N GLY A 34 4.42 3.56 -6.63
CA GLY A 34 5.22 3.44 -5.41
C GLY A 34 5.03 2.13 -4.67
N ILE A 35 5.46 2.18 -3.42
CA ILE A 35 5.43 1.07 -2.48
C ILE A 35 4.43 1.41 -1.37
N TYR A 36 3.75 0.40 -0.86
CA TYR A 36 2.95 0.56 0.35
C TYR A 36 3.20 -0.61 1.28
N THR A 37 3.10 -0.34 2.58
CA THR A 37 3.24 -1.35 3.62
C THR A 37 1.99 -1.33 4.50
N VAL A 38 1.55 -2.49 4.95
CA VAL A 38 0.36 -2.64 5.77
C VAL A 38 0.76 -3.20 7.12
N LEU A 39 0.43 -2.46 8.18
CA LEU A 39 0.65 -2.86 9.56
C LEU A 39 -0.68 -3.22 10.19
N GLU A 40 -0.71 -4.33 10.91
CA GLU A 40 -1.87 -4.79 11.67
C GLU A 40 -1.74 -4.33 13.11
N LEU A 41 -2.76 -3.65 13.63
CA LEU A 41 -2.84 -3.24 15.02
C LEU A 41 -3.83 -4.17 15.73
N LYS A 42 -3.30 -5.03 16.61
CA LYS A 42 -4.11 -6.04 17.29
C LYS A 42 -3.54 -6.31 18.68
N ASP A 43 -4.41 -6.28 19.67
CA ASP A 43 -4.06 -6.59 21.07
C ASP A 43 -2.85 -5.81 21.59
N GLY A 44 -2.77 -4.52 21.22
CA GLY A 44 -1.68 -3.65 21.63
C GLY A 44 -0.36 -3.92 20.91
N ARG A 45 -0.37 -4.74 19.87
CA ARG A 45 0.82 -5.06 19.07
C ARG A 45 0.68 -4.54 17.66
N ILE A 46 1.83 -4.22 17.05
CA ILE A 46 1.93 -3.74 15.68
C ILE A 46 2.75 -4.78 14.89
N ASN A 47 2.15 -5.36 13.85
CA ASN A 47 2.81 -6.37 13.02
C ASN A 47 2.72 -5.97 11.55
N LEU A 48 3.85 -6.05 10.84
CA LEU A 48 3.87 -5.90 9.39
C LEU A 48 3.25 -7.16 8.77
N VAL A 49 2.20 -6.98 7.94
CA VAL A 49 1.49 -8.12 7.35
C VAL A 49 1.55 -8.12 5.83
N TYR A 50 1.90 -6.99 5.18
CA TYR A 50 1.94 -6.96 3.73
C TYR A 50 2.82 -5.82 3.22
N ILE A 51 3.51 -6.07 2.10
CA ILE A 51 4.24 -5.07 1.33
C ILE A 51 3.80 -5.24 -0.11
N GLY A 52 3.42 -4.14 -0.75
CA GLY A 52 2.97 -4.18 -2.13
C GLY A 52 3.52 -3.03 -2.94
N SER A 53 3.26 -3.07 -4.24
CA SER A 53 3.73 -2.03 -5.15
C SER A 53 2.68 -1.73 -6.22
N SER A 54 2.80 -0.56 -6.83
CA SER A 54 1.99 -0.10 -7.94
C SER A 54 2.89 0.55 -8.99
N GLY A 55 2.68 0.20 -10.26
CA GLY A 55 3.48 0.69 -11.38
C GLY A 55 4.44 -0.38 -11.89
N LYS A 56 4.62 -0.41 -13.20
CA LYS A 56 5.47 -1.40 -13.89
C LYS A 56 6.40 -0.70 -14.87
N MET A 57 7.61 -1.25 -15.04
CA MET A 57 8.51 -0.78 -16.07
C MET A 57 8.06 -1.34 -17.44
N GLN A 58 7.96 -0.46 -18.42
CA GLN A 58 7.67 -0.84 -19.80
C GLN A 58 8.96 -1.22 -20.55
N ASN A 59 8.82 -1.83 -21.72
CA ASN A 59 9.96 -2.23 -22.56
C ASN A 59 10.84 -1.05 -22.98
N ASN A 60 10.28 0.16 -23.00
CA ASN A 60 11.03 1.38 -23.36
C ASN A 60 11.75 2.03 -22.16
N GLY A 61 11.79 1.35 -21.03
CA GLY A 61 12.44 1.84 -19.81
C GLY A 61 11.62 2.83 -19.00
N LYS A 62 10.41 3.17 -19.44
CA LYS A 62 9.53 4.09 -18.72
C LYS A 62 8.62 3.33 -17.77
N ILE A 63 8.23 3.97 -16.67
CA ILE A 63 7.31 3.40 -15.70
C ILE A 63 5.88 3.61 -16.17
N LYS A 64 5.11 2.53 -16.26
CA LYS A 64 3.68 2.60 -16.54
C LYS A 64 2.92 2.68 -15.22
N HIS A 65 2.20 3.78 -15.02
CA HIS A 65 1.34 3.94 -13.86
C HIS A 65 0.08 3.09 -14.01
N ARG A 66 -0.33 2.46 -12.92
CA ARG A 66 -1.66 1.88 -12.83
C ARG A 66 -2.69 3.02 -12.93
N LYS A 67 -3.78 2.81 -13.68
CA LYS A 67 -4.88 3.77 -13.70
C LYS A 67 -5.39 3.95 -12.26
N GLY A 68 -5.36 5.18 -11.77
CA GLY A 68 -5.69 5.46 -10.37
C GLY A 68 -4.52 5.31 -9.39
N GLY A 69 -3.32 4.96 -9.87
CA GLY A 69 -2.06 4.98 -9.12
C GLY A 69 -2.04 4.10 -7.87
N LEU A 70 -1.31 4.54 -6.85
CA LEU A 70 -1.24 3.87 -5.55
C LEU A 70 -2.63 3.75 -4.90
N PHE A 71 -3.45 4.80 -5.01
CA PHE A 71 -4.81 4.79 -4.47
C PHE A 71 -5.60 3.58 -4.98
N ASP A 72 -5.67 3.41 -6.30
CA ASP A 72 -6.45 2.32 -6.89
C ASP A 72 -5.87 0.95 -6.51
N ARG A 73 -4.55 0.84 -6.47
CA ARG A 73 -3.91 -0.42 -6.08
C ARG A 73 -4.26 -0.81 -4.65
N ILE A 74 -4.27 0.15 -3.73
CA ILE A 74 -4.59 -0.10 -2.32
C ILE A 74 -6.07 -0.42 -2.16
N VAL A 75 -6.96 0.39 -2.74
CA VAL A 75 -8.41 0.29 -2.52
C VAL A 75 -9.04 -0.85 -3.32
N ASN A 76 -8.68 -0.97 -4.59
CA ASN A 76 -9.34 -1.90 -5.53
C ASN A 76 -8.48 -3.10 -5.93
N GLY A 77 -7.21 -3.14 -5.53
CA GLY A 77 -6.38 -4.30 -5.77
C GLY A 77 -7.02 -5.53 -5.14
N LYS A 78 -7.00 -6.66 -5.86
CA LYS A 78 -7.64 -7.88 -5.36
C LYS A 78 -6.74 -8.60 -4.37
N GLN A 79 -7.35 -9.06 -3.30
CA GLN A 79 -6.72 -9.94 -2.31
C GLN A 79 -7.79 -10.89 -1.81
N PHE A 80 -7.47 -12.18 -1.73
CA PHE A 80 -8.43 -13.22 -1.39
C PHE A 80 -9.62 -13.25 -2.38
N GLY A 81 -9.36 -12.94 -3.66
CA GLY A 81 -10.38 -12.96 -4.71
C GLY A 81 -11.33 -11.77 -4.73
N LYS A 82 -11.15 -10.79 -3.86
CA LYS A 82 -12.04 -9.62 -3.72
C LYS A 82 -11.23 -8.33 -3.69
N PRO A 83 -11.83 -7.18 -4.06
CA PRO A 83 -11.17 -5.89 -3.87
C PRO A 83 -10.86 -5.67 -2.38
N ARG A 84 -9.75 -5.01 -2.09
CA ARG A 84 -9.30 -4.82 -0.70
C ARG A 84 -10.29 -4.06 0.17
N ARG A 85 -11.05 -3.14 -0.40
CA ARG A 85 -12.10 -2.44 0.35
C ARG A 85 -13.12 -3.41 0.97
N THR A 86 -13.27 -4.60 0.39
CA THR A 86 -14.13 -5.66 0.91
C THR A 86 -13.34 -6.67 1.74
N SER A 87 -12.26 -7.21 1.18
CA SER A 87 -11.49 -8.29 1.82
C SER A 87 -10.81 -7.83 3.11
N TRP A 88 -10.30 -6.61 3.16
CA TRP A 88 -9.68 -6.08 4.37
C TRP A 88 -10.71 -5.82 5.47
N ALA A 89 -11.88 -5.29 5.11
CA ALA A 89 -12.95 -5.10 6.08
C ALA A 89 -13.40 -6.42 6.69
N GLU A 90 -13.56 -7.46 5.87
CA GLU A 90 -13.91 -8.80 6.33
C GLU A 90 -12.82 -9.38 7.25
N LYS A 91 -11.55 -9.19 6.89
CA LYS A 91 -10.42 -9.68 7.67
C LYS A 91 -10.36 -9.02 9.05
N LEU A 92 -10.60 -7.72 9.13
CA LEU A 92 -10.62 -6.99 10.40
C LEU A 92 -11.61 -7.61 11.38
N VAL A 93 -12.81 -7.92 10.90
CA VAL A 93 -13.86 -8.51 11.74
C VAL A 93 -13.52 -9.95 12.10
N LYS A 94 -13.16 -10.76 11.10
CA LYS A 94 -12.91 -12.19 11.27
C LYS A 94 -11.75 -12.49 12.23
N GLU A 95 -10.71 -11.68 12.18
CA GLU A 95 -9.49 -11.89 12.97
C GLU A 95 -9.38 -10.97 14.18
N ASN A 96 -10.43 -10.20 14.48
CA ASN A 96 -10.46 -9.25 15.60
C ASN A 96 -9.28 -8.27 15.57
N ILE A 97 -9.00 -7.73 14.38
CA ILE A 97 -7.96 -6.72 14.19
C ILE A 97 -8.57 -5.36 14.52
N ASP A 98 -7.89 -4.57 15.35
CA ASP A 98 -8.39 -3.24 15.76
C ASP A 98 -8.39 -2.26 14.60
N ALA A 99 -7.29 -2.22 13.84
CA ALA A 99 -7.15 -1.36 12.68
C ALA A 99 -5.96 -1.80 11.84
N LEU A 100 -5.91 -1.31 10.60
CA LEU A 100 -4.72 -1.40 9.76
C LEU A 100 -4.12 0.00 9.68
N ASP A 101 -2.79 0.09 9.65
CA ASP A 101 -2.06 1.32 9.38
C ASP A 101 -1.31 1.10 8.06
N ILE A 102 -1.69 1.84 7.03
CA ILE A 102 -1.15 1.68 5.69
C ILE A 102 -0.25 2.87 5.37
N TYR A 103 1.04 2.58 5.15
CA TYR A 103 2.03 3.58 4.73
C TYR A 103 2.24 3.46 3.22
N TRP A 104 2.34 4.59 2.53
CA TRP A 104 2.68 4.60 1.10
C TRP A 104 3.84 5.56 0.83
N TYR A 105 4.61 5.26 -0.21
CA TYR A 105 5.80 6.01 -0.59
C TYR A 105 5.80 6.17 -2.10
N ASP A 106 5.86 7.43 -2.57
CA ASP A 106 5.97 7.75 -4.00
C ASP A 106 7.41 7.50 -4.44
N THR A 107 7.64 6.42 -5.17
CA THR A 107 8.96 6.08 -5.69
C THR A 107 9.20 6.68 -7.08
N PHE A 108 8.13 7.10 -7.76
CA PHE A 108 8.23 7.63 -9.12
C PHE A 108 9.04 8.93 -9.17
N SER A 109 8.88 9.79 -8.19
CA SER A 109 9.60 11.06 -8.12
C SER A 109 11.12 10.89 -8.08
N GLU A 110 11.60 9.75 -7.61
CA GLU A 110 13.03 9.40 -7.58
C GLU A 110 13.44 8.53 -8.77
N GLY A 111 12.50 8.22 -9.68
CA GLY A 111 12.77 7.39 -10.84
C GLY A 111 12.95 5.91 -10.53
N ASP A 112 12.59 5.47 -9.34
CA ASP A 112 12.77 4.08 -8.94
C ASP A 112 11.61 3.19 -9.39
N ILE A 113 11.93 1.94 -9.72
CA ILE A 113 10.95 0.94 -10.13
C ILE A 113 10.38 0.29 -8.87
N PRO A 114 9.05 0.41 -8.61
CA PRO A 114 8.44 -0.09 -7.37
C PRO A 114 8.73 -1.56 -7.07
N ALA A 115 8.62 -2.43 -8.07
CA ALA A 115 8.86 -3.87 -7.86
C ALA A 115 10.30 -4.17 -7.42
N THR A 116 11.28 -3.42 -7.91
CA THR A 116 12.68 -3.57 -7.52
C THR A 116 12.88 -3.19 -6.06
N ILE A 117 12.27 -2.08 -5.65
CA ILE A 117 12.36 -1.62 -4.25
C ILE A 117 11.64 -2.58 -3.32
N GLU A 118 10.47 -3.08 -3.73
CA GLU A 118 9.73 -4.08 -2.96
C GLU A 118 10.58 -5.31 -2.71
N GLY A 119 11.28 -5.81 -3.74
CA GLY A 119 12.17 -6.96 -3.62
C GLY A 119 13.31 -6.73 -2.63
N LYS A 120 13.88 -5.53 -2.57
CA LYS A 120 14.94 -5.19 -1.62
C LYS A 120 14.46 -5.20 -0.17
N ILE A 121 13.20 -4.79 0.06
CA ILE A 121 12.62 -4.74 1.41
C ILE A 121 12.27 -6.13 1.92
N ILE A 122 11.80 -7.00 1.04
CA ILE A 122 11.33 -8.34 1.42
C ILE A 122 12.48 -9.31 1.74
N GLN A 123 13.65 -9.08 1.21
CA GLN A 123 14.81 -9.96 1.41
C GLN A 123 15.26 -10.06 2.86
#